data_230280a03312771f26a376b8319d0f05
#
_entry.id   230280a03312771f26a376b8319d0f05
#
_cell.length_a   1.000
_cell.length_b   1.000
_cell.length_c   1.000
_cell.angle_alpha   90.00
_cell.angle_beta   90.00
_cell.angle_gamma   90.00
#
_symmetry.space_group_name_H-M   'P 1'
#
loop_
_entity.id
_entity.type
_entity.pdbx_description
1 polymer ?
#
loop_
_entity_poly.entity_id
_entity_poly.type
_entity_poly.pdbx_seq_one_letter_code
_entity_poly.pdbx_strand_id
1 'polypeptide(L)'
;AARCSGPGYFESVPHYDGWGRGIMAHTSPVYIACGEEWWMFDQDTAQYMLTLVEGTLHYMRQNSRQHLDNNVTHHHGEEDHSAYLERPFLEARKAIHDRMHQLGIPH
;
A
#
# COMPACT_ATOMS: atom_id res chain seq x y z
N ALA A 1 -9.78 -13.29 3.93
CA ALA A 1 -10.74 -12.43 3.26
C ALA A 1 -11.71 -13.29 2.43
N ALA A 2 -12.98 -12.94 2.41
CA ALA A 2 -13.95 -13.51 1.49
C ALA A 2 -13.99 -12.64 0.22
N ARG A 3 -14.07 -13.31 -0.93
CA ARG A 3 -14.27 -12.66 -2.23
C ARG A 3 -15.57 -13.19 -2.84
N CYS A 4 -16.33 -12.33 -3.46
CA CYS A 4 -17.51 -12.74 -4.19
C CYS A 4 -17.54 -12.13 -5.60
N SER A 5 -17.83 -12.99 -6.56
CA SER A 5 -18.22 -12.62 -7.91
C SER A 5 -19.26 -13.66 -8.35
N GLY A 6 -20.19 -13.30 -9.22
CA GLY A 6 -21.16 -14.26 -9.77
C GLY A 6 -20.48 -15.28 -10.69
N PRO A 7 -21.07 -16.49 -10.86
CA PRO A 7 -20.62 -17.45 -11.87
C PRO A 7 -20.66 -16.81 -13.26
N GLY A 8 -19.56 -16.88 -14.00
CA GLY A 8 -19.44 -16.23 -15.30
C GLY A 8 -19.52 -14.70 -15.27
N TYR A 9 -19.28 -14.09 -14.08
CA TYR A 9 -19.41 -12.65 -13.88
C TYR A 9 -18.61 -11.84 -14.90
N PHE A 10 -17.37 -12.23 -15.16
CA PHE A 10 -16.50 -11.53 -16.11
C PHE A 10 -16.87 -11.80 -17.58
N GLU A 11 -17.68 -12.82 -17.83
CA GLU A 11 -18.19 -13.17 -19.18
C GLU A 11 -19.53 -12.51 -19.47
N SER A 12 -20.37 -12.37 -18.44
CA SER A 12 -21.77 -11.96 -18.59
C SER A 12 -22.04 -10.50 -18.21
N VAL A 13 -21.18 -9.89 -17.41
CA VAL A 13 -21.38 -8.53 -16.92
C VAL A 13 -20.17 -7.68 -17.26
N PRO A 14 -20.22 -6.89 -18.34
CA PRO A 14 -19.11 -6.02 -18.76
C PRO A 14 -19.02 -4.76 -17.88
N HIS A 15 -19.07 -4.93 -16.57
CA HIS A 15 -18.83 -3.85 -15.63
C HIS A 15 -17.34 -3.82 -15.28
N TYR A 16 -16.66 -2.88 -15.87
CA TYR A 16 -15.25 -2.63 -15.65
C TYR A 16 -15.08 -1.25 -15.00
N ASP A 17 -14.05 -1.11 -14.19
CA ASP A 17 -13.62 0.20 -13.73
C ASP A 17 -12.99 1.01 -14.90
N GLY A 18 -12.62 2.27 -14.65
CA GLY A 18 -11.99 3.13 -15.65
C GLY A 18 -10.68 2.58 -16.25
N TRP A 19 -10.11 1.52 -15.70
CA TRP A 19 -8.90 0.83 -16.19
C TRP A 19 -9.20 -0.51 -16.84
N GLY A 20 -10.45 -0.85 -17.06
CA GLY A 20 -10.84 -2.11 -17.71
C GLY A 20 -10.76 -3.34 -16.80
N ARG A 21 -10.72 -3.16 -15.46
CA ARG A 21 -10.70 -4.26 -14.50
C ARG A 21 -12.11 -4.62 -14.08
N GLY A 22 -12.39 -5.92 -13.98
CA GLY A 22 -13.67 -6.41 -13.49
C GLY A 22 -13.94 -5.95 -12.06
N ILE A 23 -15.17 -5.51 -11.80
CA ILE A 23 -15.61 -5.09 -10.48
C ILE A 23 -15.89 -6.33 -9.63
N MET A 24 -15.23 -6.40 -8.46
CA MET A 24 -15.44 -7.46 -7.48
C MET A 24 -15.60 -6.86 -6.09
N ALA A 25 -16.31 -7.57 -5.23
CA ALA A 25 -16.40 -7.25 -3.82
C ALA A 25 -15.55 -8.22 -3.00
N HIS A 26 -14.88 -7.70 -1.98
CA HIS A 26 -14.18 -8.51 -0.99
C HIS A 26 -14.32 -7.87 0.39
N THR A 27 -14.22 -8.69 1.43
CA THR A 27 -14.18 -8.20 2.81
C THR A 27 -12.74 -7.86 3.20
N SER A 28 -12.60 -7.13 4.28
CA SER A 28 -11.32 -7.06 4.99
C SER A 28 -10.88 -8.47 5.43
N PRO A 29 -9.58 -8.74 5.56
CA PRO A 29 -9.11 -10.02 6.06
C PRO A 29 -9.60 -10.25 7.49
N VAL A 30 -9.95 -11.49 7.79
CA VAL A 30 -10.20 -11.97 9.16
C VAL A 30 -8.99 -12.81 9.56
N TYR A 31 -8.36 -12.43 10.65
CA TYR A 31 -7.21 -13.13 11.20
C TYR A 31 -7.67 -14.02 12.36
N ILE A 32 -7.20 -15.25 12.38
CA ILE A 32 -7.52 -16.23 13.44
C ILE A 32 -6.21 -16.62 14.10
N ALA A 33 -6.08 -16.30 15.39
CA ALA A 33 -4.95 -16.79 16.17
C ALA A 33 -5.19 -18.26 16.55
N CYS A 34 -4.21 -19.10 16.28
CA CYS A 34 -4.19 -20.49 16.73
C CYS A 34 -3.14 -20.60 17.84
N GLY A 35 -3.59 -20.97 19.05
CA GLY A 35 -2.74 -20.96 20.22
C GLY A 35 -2.66 -19.59 20.89
N GLU A 36 -1.62 -19.35 21.66
CA GLU A 36 -1.44 -18.09 22.42
C GLU A 36 -0.61 -17.05 21.66
N GLU A 37 -0.07 -17.38 20.47
CA GLU A 37 0.84 -16.53 19.72
C GLU A 37 0.24 -16.02 18.42
N TRP A 38 0.39 -14.70 18.20
CA TRP A 38 0.06 -14.04 16.95
C TRP A 38 1.30 -13.88 16.09
N TRP A 39 1.55 -14.83 15.22
CA TRP A 39 2.60 -14.70 14.20
C TRP A 39 1.98 -14.12 12.93
N MET A 40 1.90 -12.77 12.87
CA MET A 40 1.37 -12.06 11.71
C MET A 40 2.46 -11.31 10.94
N PHE A 41 3.70 -11.61 11.20
CA PHE A 41 4.83 -10.94 10.59
C PHE A 41 5.78 -11.95 9.97
N ASP A 42 5.81 -11.96 8.65
CA ASP A 42 6.73 -12.75 7.86
C ASP A 42 7.91 -11.89 7.40
N GLN A 43 9.14 -12.36 7.62
CA GLN A 43 10.36 -11.60 7.33
C GLN A 43 10.51 -11.30 5.85
N ASP A 44 10.32 -12.28 4.98
CA ASP A 44 10.51 -12.11 3.54
C ASP A 44 9.47 -11.14 2.97
N THR A 45 8.24 -11.25 3.45
CA THR A 45 7.18 -10.30 3.10
C THR A 45 7.50 -8.90 3.60
N ALA A 46 8.04 -8.75 4.81
CA ALA A 46 8.42 -7.45 5.34
C ALA A 46 9.55 -6.80 4.55
N GLN A 47 10.58 -7.55 4.18
CA GLN A 47 11.66 -7.06 3.31
C GLN A 47 11.16 -6.67 1.92
N TYR A 48 10.27 -7.47 1.36
CA TYR A 48 9.64 -7.14 0.08
C TYR A 48 8.83 -5.83 0.16
N MET A 49 8.03 -5.67 1.22
CA MET A 49 7.26 -4.45 1.44
C MET A 49 8.16 -3.22 1.65
N LEU A 50 9.28 -3.36 2.38
CA LEU A 50 10.27 -2.28 2.49
C LEU A 50 10.83 -1.88 1.14
N THR A 51 11.20 -2.86 0.31
CA THR A 51 11.71 -2.61 -1.06
C THR A 51 10.69 -1.84 -1.90
N LEU A 52 9.40 -2.20 -1.82
CA LEU A 52 8.34 -1.48 -2.53
C LEU A 52 8.17 -0.05 -2.02
N VAL A 53 8.18 0.15 -0.71
CA VAL A 53 8.04 1.47 -0.09
C VAL A 53 9.23 2.37 -0.46
N GLU A 54 10.44 1.86 -0.35
CA GLU A 54 11.65 2.61 -0.69
C GLU A 54 11.77 2.90 -2.19
N GLY A 55 11.41 1.93 -3.03
CA GLY A 55 11.35 2.14 -4.47
C GLY A 55 10.33 3.21 -4.87
N THR A 56 9.17 3.24 -4.20
CA THR A 56 8.15 4.27 -4.42
C THR A 56 8.62 5.65 -3.97
N LEU A 57 9.25 5.75 -2.79
CA LEU A 57 9.84 7.00 -2.31
C LEU A 57 10.91 7.52 -3.27
N HIS A 58 11.77 6.63 -3.74
CA HIS A 58 12.81 6.99 -4.72
C HIS A 58 12.19 7.49 -6.03
N TYR A 59 11.21 6.80 -6.56
CA TYR A 59 10.49 7.20 -7.76
C TYR A 59 9.82 8.58 -7.60
N MET A 60 9.13 8.81 -6.50
CA MET A 60 8.49 10.10 -6.23
C MET A 60 9.49 11.24 -6.18
N ARG A 61 10.62 11.06 -5.47
CA ARG A 61 11.67 12.07 -5.36
C ARG A 61 12.33 12.40 -6.68
N GLN A 62 12.45 11.44 -7.57
CA GLN A 62 13.00 11.68 -8.90
C GLN A 62 12.02 12.37 -9.85
N ASN A 63 10.74 12.03 -9.76
CA ASN A 63 9.74 12.45 -10.74
C ASN A 63 8.91 13.66 -10.28
N SER A 64 8.74 13.89 -8.98
CA SER A 64 7.97 15.04 -8.47
C SER A 64 8.57 16.39 -8.85
N ARG A 65 9.88 16.45 -9.05
CA ARG A 65 10.59 17.68 -9.47
C ARG A 65 10.23 18.13 -10.89
N GLN A 66 9.65 17.25 -11.70
CA GLN A 66 9.25 17.59 -13.08
C GLN A 66 7.97 18.42 -13.14
N HIS A 67 7.26 18.58 -12.03
CA HIS A 67 5.95 19.25 -11.97
C HIS A 67 5.92 20.47 -11.06
N LEU A 68 7.08 21.00 -10.68
CA LEU A 68 7.21 22.14 -9.77
C LEU A 68 6.53 23.43 -10.28
N ASP A 69 6.33 23.56 -11.58
CA ASP A 69 5.73 24.73 -12.22
C ASP A 69 4.21 24.63 -12.42
N ASN A 70 3.59 23.52 -12.04
CA ASN A 70 2.15 23.37 -12.14
C ASN A 70 1.48 24.03 -10.93
N ASN A 71 0.49 24.89 -11.19
CA ASN A 71 -0.45 25.39 -10.19
C ASN A 71 -1.23 24.21 -9.59
N VAL A 72 -0.62 23.50 -8.65
CA VAL A 72 -1.28 22.45 -7.89
C VAL A 72 -2.15 23.12 -6.85
N THR A 73 -3.44 22.94 -6.96
CA THR A 73 -4.38 23.39 -5.93
C THR A 73 -4.18 22.50 -4.71
N HIS A 74 -3.61 23.07 -3.65
CA HIS A 74 -3.40 22.37 -2.39
C HIS A 74 -4.74 22.20 -1.65
N HIS A 75 -5.34 21.03 -1.77
CA HIS A 75 -6.61 20.70 -1.11
C HIS A 75 -6.44 20.21 0.33
N HIS A 76 -5.21 19.92 0.74
CA HIS A 76 -4.88 19.31 2.03
C HIS A 76 -4.18 20.26 3.02
N GLY A 77 -4.01 21.52 2.67
CA GLY A 77 -3.46 22.56 3.56
C GLY A 77 -1.95 22.50 3.79
N GLU A 78 -1.22 21.61 3.10
CA GLU A 78 0.23 21.54 3.17
C GLU A 78 0.88 22.31 2.00
N GLU A 79 1.89 23.13 2.31
CA GLU A 79 2.62 23.91 1.30
C GLU A 79 3.57 23.02 0.47
N ASP A 80 4.16 21.99 1.08
CA ASP A 80 5.03 21.03 0.41
C ASP A 80 4.26 19.79 -0.01
N HIS A 81 3.88 19.77 -1.27
CA HIS A 81 3.14 18.66 -1.87
C HIS A 81 3.97 17.35 -1.90
N SER A 82 5.29 17.45 -2.07
CA SER A 82 6.16 16.27 -2.05
C SER A 82 6.21 15.64 -0.66
N ALA A 83 6.36 16.46 0.38
CA ALA A 83 6.33 15.98 1.76
C ALA A 83 4.99 15.33 2.11
N TYR A 84 3.89 15.90 1.64
CA TYR A 84 2.57 15.30 1.81
C TYR A 84 2.47 13.91 1.18
N LEU A 85 2.93 13.77 -0.06
CA LEU A 85 2.90 12.49 -0.77
C LEU A 85 3.85 11.45 -0.17
N GLU A 86 5.01 11.86 0.32
CA GLU A 86 5.99 10.95 0.94
C GLU A 86 5.57 10.46 2.32
N ARG A 87 4.82 11.26 3.09
CA ARG A 87 4.48 10.98 4.49
C ARG A 87 3.95 9.57 4.74
N PRO A 88 2.92 9.06 4.04
CA PRO A 88 2.39 7.72 4.30
C PRO A 88 3.43 6.61 4.05
N PHE A 89 4.33 6.81 3.10
CA PHE A 89 5.40 5.84 2.81
C PHE A 89 6.52 5.88 3.86
N LEU A 90 6.85 7.06 4.37
CA LEU A 90 7.80 7.21 5.47
C LEU A 90 7.27 6.59 6.76
N GLU A 91 5.99 6.79 7.06
CA GLU A 91 5.32 6.17 8.19
C GLU A 91 5.25 4.65 8.05
N ALA A 92 4.91 4.13 6.86
CA ALA A 92 4.89 2.70 6.58
C ALA A 92 6.29 2.07 6.72
N ARG A 93 7.33 2.72 6.17
CA ARG A 93 8.72 2.28 6.33
C ARG A 93 9.11 2.18 7.79
N LYS A 94 8.82 3.24 8.56
CA LYS A 94 9.11 3.27 9.98
C LYS A 94 8.38 2.15 10.73
N ALA A 95 7.10 1.95 10.47
CA ALA A 95 6.30 0.93 11.14
C ALA A 95 6.81 -0.49 10.87
N ILE A 96 7.19 -0.81 9.64
CA ILE A 96 7.77 -2.11 9.28
C ILE A 96 9.13 -2.28 9.99
N HIS A 97 9.98 -1.29 9.91
CA HIS A 97 11.31 -1.30 10.51
C HIS A 97 11.26 -1.46 12.04
N ASP A 98 10.43 -0.66 12.72
CA ASP A 98 10.22 -0.77 14.16
C ASP A 98 9.74 -2.19 14.55
N ARG A 99 8.87 -2.77 13.74
CA ARG A 99 8.37 -4.13 13.98
C ARG A 99 9.44 -5.19 13.79
N MET A 100 10.29 -5.04 12.78
CA MET A 100 11.44 -5.95 12.58
C MET A 100 12.38 -5.88 13.78
N HIS A 101 12.70 -4.69 14.28
CA HIS A 101 13.50 -4.53 15.49
C HIS A 101 12.87 -5.20 16.71
N GLN A 102 11.57 -5.00 16.95
CA GLN A 102 10.85 -5.64 18.09
C GLN A 102 10.92 -7.16 18.04
N LEU A 103 10.96 -7.73 16.86
CA LEU A 103 11.02 -9.17 16.63
C LEU A 103 12.46 -9.72 16.50
N GLY A 104 13.48 -8.86 16.60
CA GLY A 104 14.87 -9.24 16.45
C GLY A 104 15.23 -9.75 15.05
N ILE A 105 14.50 -9.29 14.03
CA ILE A 105 14.72 -9.69 12.64
C ILE A 105 15.85 -8.87 12.06
N PRO A 106 16.94 -9.48 11.58
CA PRO A 106 18.03 -8.78 10.91
C PRO A 106 17.57 -8.22 9.56
N HIS A 107 17.99 -7.00 9.24
CA HIS A 107 17.69 -6.30 7.98
C HIS A 107 18.70 -5.20 7.66
#